data_28056543869413c6e71be2271b950ab1
#
_entry.id   28056543869413c6e71be2271b950ab1
#
_cell.length_a   1.000
_cell.length_b   1.000
_cell.length_c   1.000
_cell.angle_alpha   90.00
_cell.angle_beta   90.00
_cell.angle_gamma   90.00
#
_symmetry.space_group_name_H-M   'P 1'
#
loop_
_entity.id
_entity.type
_entity.pdbx_description
1 polymer ?
#
loop_
_entity_poly.entity_id
_entity_poly.type
_entity_poly.pdbx_seq_one_letter_code
_entity_poly.pdbx_strand_id
1 'polypeptide(L)'
;MSFSFVCWGMRDFDQQNFILAGKTIGSLRRNVVAPLKRMLLGRGMICIDHRADNMIEVSYLGHINYFYLFGGKDESSQDLVQGITAAGAYFDEVALQPESFVNQAVGRCSVDGAKLWFNCNPESPYHWFKENWIDRAKELGLYVMHFLMDDNPSLSEATKARYRQLYSAGTVFFKRYILGLWCIAEGAIYDFFSSDPKDGFVVEELPGSFDQWRVAVDYGASNPCVFGLYGKAGAVWYKVKELYYEPQKAGSKTDAALSQDMKAFLVWKGQPIRPKSIDVDPSAKHLISQLRDDFPGVVIYPARNAVLDGIQTVAQALSLGRFKIYFRCKKTIEEFLNYVWDVKSQEKGEDKPVKKADHACDETRYWAMRVFMGLAKAGAKPVGF
;
A
#
# COMPACT_ATOMS: atom_id res chain seq x y z
N MET A 1 20.30 3.80 8.35
CA MET A 1 20.97 3.85 7.02
C MET A 1 21.05 5.29 6.48
N SER A 2 19.98 6.06 6.31
CA SER A 2 20.01 7.43 5.79
C SER A 2 20.95 8.38 6.57
N PHE A 3 20.97 8.28 7.90
CA PHE A 3 21.92 9.03 8.74
C PHE A 3 23.36 8.69 8.41
N SER A 4 23.69 7.40 8.33
CA SER A 4 25.06 6.96 7.98
C SER A 4 25.48 7.38 6.57
N PHE A 5 24.51 7.39 5.61
CA PHE A 5 24.73 7.90 4.27
C PHE A 5 25.12 9.38 4.27
N VAL A 6 24.39 10.22 5.00
CA VAL A 6 24.73 11.65 5.10
C VAL A 6 26.06 11.86 5.82
N CYS A 7 26.31 11.13 6.94
CA CYS A 7 27.60 11.23 7.63
C CYS A 7 28.79 10.85 6.73
N TRP A 8 28.63 9.80 5.89
CA TRP A 8 29.64 9.44 4.90
C TRP A 8 29.84 10.58 3.88
N GLY A 9 28.76 11.13 3.31
CA GLY A 9 28.84 12.24 2.37
C GLY A 9 29.53 13.47 2.97
N MET A 10 29.20 13.82 4.21
CA MET A 10 29.80 14.96 4.92
C MET A 10 31.26 14.75 5.31
N ARG A 11 31.71 13.50 5.49
CA ARG A 11 33.10 13.17 5.78
C ARG A 11 33.99 13.21 4.54
N ASP A 12 33.49 12.66 3.42
CA ASP A 12 34.32 12.37 2.25
C ASP A 12 34.21 13.42 1.12
N PHE A 13 33.19 14.30 1.19
CA PHE A 13 32.88 15.26 0.12
C PHE A 13 32.58 16.67 0.65
N ASP A 14 32.82 17.66 -0.22
CA ASP A 14 32.45 19.05 -0.01
C ASP A 14 31.89 19.62 -1.31
N GLN A 15 30.87 20.48 -1.23
CA GLN A 15 30.19 21.12 -2.36
C GLN A 15 29.64 20.12 -3.40
N GLN A 16 29.22 18.91 -2.96
CA GLN A 16 28.72 17.87 -3.85
C GLN A 16 27.22 17.65 -3.71
N ASN A 17 26.63 17.18 -4.80
CA ASN A 17 25.22 16.78 -4.84
C ASN A 17 25.08 15.30 -4.49
N PHE A 18 23.98 14.97 -3.82
CA PHE A 18 23.58 13.61 -3.49
C PHE A 18 22.11 13.40 -3.84
N ILE A 19 21.74 12.19 -4.18
CA ILE A 19 20.35 11.77 -4.46
C ILE A 19 19.75 11.08 -3.24
N LEU A 20 18.60 11.56 -2.79
CA LEU A 20 17.72 10.84 -1.87
C LEU A 20 16.45 10.47 -2.63
N ALA A 21 16.24 9.20 -2.90
CA ALA A 21 15.12 8.72 -3.69
C ALA A 21 14.14 7.89 -2.86
N GLY A 22 12.87 7.98 -3.17
CA GLY A 22 11.80 7.17 -2.60
C GLY A 22 10.62 7.08 -3.56
N LYS A 23 9.59 6.29 -3.25
CA LYS A 23 8.41 6.15 -4.12
C LYS A 23 7.75 7.50 -4.44
N THR A 24 7.66 8.40 -3.46
CA THR A 24 7.17 9.78 -3.65
C THR A 24 7.96 10.75 -2.77
N ILE A 25 8.13 11.99 -3.21
CA ILE A 25 8.79 13.04 -2.41
C ILE A 25 8.06 13.21 -1.06
N GLY A 26 6.73 13.15 -1.05
CA GLY A 26 5.94 13.31 0.17
C GLY A 26 6.17 12.20 1.20
N SER A 27 6.28 10.93 0.77
CA SER A 27 6.63 9.81 1.66
C SER A 27 8.08 9.89 2.13
N LEU A 28 9.01 10.20 1.22
CA LEU A 28 10.43 10.39 1.52
C LEU A 28 10.64 11.48 2.59
N ARG A 29 9.98 12.63 2.45
CA ARG A 29 10.05 13.70 3.44
C ARG A 29 9.54 13.27 4.82
N ARG A 30 8.44 12.53 4.89
CA ARG A 30 7.88 12.09 6.19
C ARG A 30 8.69 10.98 6.83
N ASN A 31 9.09 9.99 6.05
CA ASN A 31 9.64 8.74 6.58
C ASN A 31 11.16 8.79 6.75
N VAL A 32 11.87 9.54 5.90
CA VAL A 32 13.32 9.63 5.90
C VAL A 32 13.79 11.01 6.35
N VAL A 33 13.38 12.06 5.66
CA VAL A 33 13.93 13.41 5.87
C VAL A 33 13.63 13.97 7.26
N ALA A 34 12.39 13.86 7.73
CA ALA A 34 12.01 14.42 9.02
C ALA A 34 12.74 13.77 10.22
N PRO A 35 12.87 12.42 10.30
CA PRO A 35 13.73 11.79 11.30
C PRO A 35 15.21 12.13 11.12
N LEU A 36 15.71 12.11 9.87
CA LEU A 36 17.10 12.41 9.54
C LEU A 36 17.51 13.80 10.02
N LYS A 37 16.71 14.83 9.75
CA LYS A 37 16.96 16.21 10.22
C LYS A 37 17.15 16.28 11.75
N ARG A 38 16.29 15.58 12.51
CA ARG A 38 16.42 15.52 13.99
C ARG A 38 17.73 14.86 14.41
N MET A 39 18.12 13.77 13.74
CA MET A 39 19.38 13.08 14.05
C MET A 39 20.62 13.94 13.72
N LEU A 40 20.60 14.64 12.59
CA LEU A 40 21.68 15.53 12.16
C LEU A 40 21.84 16.72 13.13
N LEU A 41 20.74 17.39 13.45
CA LEU A 41 20.74 18.50 14.43
C LEU A 41 21.26 18.06 15.80
N GLY A 42 20.86 16.87 16.28
CA GLY A 42 21.35 16.30 17.53
C GLY A 42 22.85 15.97 17.54
N ARG A 43 23.52 16.03 16.38
CA ARG A 43 24.97 15.85 16.21
C ARG A 43 25.69 17.14 15.82
N GLY A 44 25.02 18.29 15.91
CA GLY A 44 25.60 19.60 15.64
C GLY A 44 25.72 19.96 14.15
N MET A 45 25.09 19.19 13.27
CA MET A 45 25.01 19.53 11.85
C MET A 45 23.88 20.54 11.59
N ILE A 46 24.12 21.52 10.75
CA ILE A 46 23.10 22.47 10.29
C ILE A 46 22.39 21.85 9.07
N CYS A 47 21.07 21.92 9.03
CA CYS A 47 20.27 21.33 7.98
C CYS A 47 19.19 22.31 7.53
N ILE A 48 19.34 22.87 6.32
CA ILE A 48 18.42 23.82 5.70
C ILE A 48 17.57 23.10 4.66
N ASP A 49 16.25 23.27 4.73
CA ASP A 49 15.28 22.60 3.85
C ASP A 49 14.78 23.57 2.76
N HIS A 50 15.33 23.49 1.58
CA HIS A 50 14.92 24.24 0.39
C HIS A 50 13.75 23.53 -0.29
N ARG A 51 12.55 23.80 0.19
CA ARG A 51 11.33 23.05 -0.23
C ARG A 51 10.94 23.28 -1.69
N ALA A 52 11.20 24.46 -2.22
CA ALA A 52 10.93 24.79 -3.62
C ALA A 52 11.77 23.92 -4.58
N ASP A 53 13.03 23.68 -4.21
CA ASP A 53 14.00 22.94 -5.03
C ASP A 53 14.03 21.44 -4.70
N ASN A 54 13.19 21.00 -3.76
CA ASN A 54 13.23 19.64 -3.22
C ASN A 54 14.62 19.20 -2.78
N MET A 55 15.36 20.07 -2.07
CA MET A 55 16.74 19.86 -1.69
C MET A 55 16.94 20.15 -0.21
N ILE A 56 17.86 19.44 0.42
CA ILE A 56 18.34 19.70 1.78
C ILE A 56 19.80 20.01 1.69
N GLU A 57 20.17 21.17 2.21
CA GLU A 57 21.55 21.56 2.43
C GLU A 57 21.99 21.11 3.82
N VAL A 58 23.10 20.42 3.92
CA VAL A 58 23.70 20.00 5.19
C VAL A 58 25.09 20.60 5.29
N SER A 59 25.38 21.26 6.40
CA SER A 59 26.70 21.80 6.68
C SER A 59 27.24 21.33 8.03
N TYR A 60 28.52 21.00 8.06
CA TYR A 60 29.24 20.50 9.24
C TYR A 60 30.75 20.68 9.09
N LEU A 61 31.38 21.26 10.09
CA LEU A 61 32.85 21.45 10.17
C LEU A 61 33.46 22.11 8.92
N GLY A 62 32.74 23.06 8.31
CA GLY A 62 33.19 23.77 7.12
C GLY A 62 32.85 23.12 5.78
N HIS A 63 32.34 21.89 5.78
CA HIS A 63 31.82 21.21 4.58
C HIS A 63 30.35 21.52 4.37
N ILE A 64 29.93 21.65 3.11
CA ILE A 64 28.53 21.85 2.70
C ILE A 64 28.22 20.89 1.56
N ASN A 65 27.13 20.10 1.69
CA ASN A 65 26.66 19.22 0.63
C ASN A 65 25.14 19.32 0.43
N TYR A 66 24.67 18.98 -0.76
CA TYR A 66 23.31 19.18 -1.23
C TYR A 66 22.62 17.84 -1.51
N PHE A 67 21.52 17.55 -0.81
CA PHE A 67 20.79 16.29 -0.91
C PHE A 67 19.45 16.53 -1.60
N TYR A 68 19.36 16.18 -2.89
CA TYR A 68 18.18 16.36 -3.72
C TYR A 68 17.20 15.22 -3.55
N LEU A 69 15.91 15.55 -3.40
CA LEU A 69 14.82 14.61 -3.13
C LEU A 69 14.08 14.28 -4.41
N PHE A 70 14.03 13.01 -4.77
CA PHE A 70 13.34 12.51 -5.96
C PHE A 70 12.26 11.48 -5.61
N GLY A 71 11.17 11.47 -6.39
CA GLY A 71 10.10 10.49 -6.30
C GLY A 71 10.09 9.59 -7.53
N GLY A 72 10.43 8.31 -7.37
CA GLY A 72 10.31 7.28 -8.39
C GLY A 72 8.95 6.60 -8.35
N LYS A 73 7.90 7.24 -8.87
CA LYS A 73 6.53 6.73 -8.82
C LYS A 73 6.20 5.81 -9.99
N ASP A 74 6.66 6.16 -11.17
CA ASP A 74 6.38 5.51 -12.45
C ASP A 74 7.57 5.70 -13.42
N GLU A 75 7.51 5.09 -14.59
CA GLU A 75 8.58 5.10 -15.59
C GLU A 75 8.98 6.50 -16.04
N SER A 76 8.07 7.46 -16.07
CA SER A 76 8.36 8.85 -16.45
C SER A 76 9.24 9.57 -15.42
N SER A 77 9.32 9.02 -14.20
CA SER A 77 10.14 9.60 -13.12
C SER A 77 11.64 9.58 -13.42
N GLN A 78 12.12 8.76 -14.36
CA GLN A 78 13.51 8.75 -14.81
C GLN A 78 13.98 10.12 -15.32
N ASP A 79 13.08 10.91 -15.90
CA ASP A 79 13.40 12.23 -16.46
C ASP A 79 13.75 13.25 -15.36
N LEU A 80 13.25 13.04 -14.13
CA LEU A 80 13.47 13.96 -13.01
C LEU A 80 14.94 14.01 -12.55
N VAL A 81 15.69 12.94 -12.75
CA VAL A 81 17.10 12.85 -12.34
C VAL A 81 18.07 13.17 -13.49
N GLN A 82 17.57 13.58 -14.65
CA GLN A 82 18.42 14.03 -15.76
C GLN A 82 19.10 15.34 -15.40
N GLY A 83 20.38 15.46 -15.80
CA GLY A 83 21.17 16.67 -15.60
C GLY A 83 21.84 16.85 -14.24
N ILE A 84 21.54 16.02 -13.23
CA ILE A 84 22.29 16.03 -11.97
C ILE A 84 23.59 15.22 -12.12
N THR A 85 24.67 15.70 -11.52
CA THR A 85 25.88 14.92 -11.22
C THR A 85 25.95 14.74 -9.72
N ALA A 86 26.04 13.51 -9.23
CA ALA A 86 25.97 13.19 -7.81
C ALA A 86 27.18 12.39 -7.31
N ALA A 87 27.57 12.62 -6.08
CA ALA A 87 28.58 11.86 -5.36
C ALA A 87 28.03 10.60 -4.69
N GLY A 88 26.72 10.37 -4.74
CA GLY A 88 26.10 9.16 -4.25
C GLY A 88 24.58 9.23 -4.25
N ALA A 89 23.96 8.07 -4.08
CA ALA A 89 22.50 7.95 -4.02
C ALA A 89 22.06 7.01 -2.89
N TYR A 90 21.00 7.41 -2.21
CA TYR A 90 20.26 6.61 -1.22
C TYR A 90 18.83 6.38 -1.72
N PHE A 91 18.43 5.12 -1.80
CA PHE A 91 17.12 4.70 -2.26
C PHE A 91 16.32 4.10 -1.10
N ASP A 92 15.24 4.78 -0.70
CA ASP A 92 14.31 4.29 0.31
C ASP A 92 13.25 3.43 -0.34
N GLU A 93 13.15 2.15 0.09
CA GLU A 93 12.21 1.19 -0.46
C GLU A 93 12.37 0.99 -1.98
N VAL A 94 13.60 0.72 -2.41
CA VAL A 94 13.96 0.63 -3.83
C VAL A 94 13.08 -0.36 -4.63
N ALA A 95 12.63 -1.44 -4.03
CA ALA A 95 11.74 -2.40 -4.66
C ALA A 95 10.37 -1.80 -5.07
N LEU A 96 9.99 -0.64 -4.55
CA LEU A 96 8.77 0.06 -4.95
C LEU A 96 8.98 1.11 -6.04
N GLN A 97 10.20 1.24 -6.56
CA GLN A 97 10.57 2.22 -7.57
C GLN A 97 10.78 1.52 -8.92
N PRO A 98 10.49 2.17 -10.07
CA PRO A 98 10.77 1.61 -11.38
C PRO A 98 12.26 1.39 -11.59
N GLU A 99 12.60 0.30 -12.26
CA GLU A 99 13.99 -0.03 -12.61
C GLU A 99 14.64 1.07 -13.44
N SER A 100 13.93 1.61 -14.42
CA SER A 100 14.41 2.71 -15.30
C SER A 100 14.84 3.93 -14.48
N PHE A 101 14.03 4.34 -13.50
CA PHE A 101 14.36 5.47 -12.61
C PHE A 101 15.61 5.19 -11.78
N VAL A 102 15.72 4.00 -11.19
CA VAL A 102 16.88 3.64 -10.36
C VAL A 102 18.15 3.57 -11.20
N ASN A 103 18.10 2.93 -12.38
CA ASN A 103 19.23 2.84 -13.30
C ASN A 103 19.68 4.23 -13.78
N GLN A 104 18.74 5.13 -14.08
CA GLN A 104 19.05 6.49 -14.46
C GLN A 104 19.73 7.26 -13.31
N ALA A 105 19.22 7.15 -12.08
CA ALA A 105 19.79 7.81 -10.91
C ALA A 105 21.20 7.27 -10.59
N VAL A 106 21.39 5.95 -10.70
CA VAL A 106 22.70 5.30 -10.54
C VAL A 106 23.71 5.83 -11.56
N GLY A 107 23.30 5.98 -12.85
CA GLY A 107 24.15 6.54 -13.90
C GLY A 107 24.54 8.00 -13.66
N ARG A 108 23.86 8.74 -12.78
CA ARG A 108 24.23 10.10 -12.39
C ARG A 108 25.25 10.18 -11.26
N CYS A 109 25.52 9.07 -10.59
CA CYS A 109 26.53 8.99 -9.53
C CYS A 109 27.93 8.81 -10.13
N SER A 110 28.45 9.84 -10.82
CA SER A 110 29.69 9.81 -11.60
C SER A 110 30.85 10.58 -10.95
N VAL A 111 30.66 11.09 -9.74
CA VAL A 111 31.77 11.69 -8.97
C VAL A 111 32.67 10.55 -8.44
N ASP A 112 33.98 10.76 -8.48
CA ASP A 112 34.93 9.75 -8.00
C ASP A 112 34.66 9.40 -6.52
N GLY A 113 34.69 8.12 -6.21
CA GLY A 113 34.35 7.61 -4.88
C GLY A 113 32.84 7.54 -4.57
N ALA A 114 31.97 7.77 -5.55
CA ALA A 114 30.52 7.68 -5.38
C ALA A 114 30.06 6.31 -4.85
N LYS A 115 29.04 6.32 -3.97
CA LYS A 115 28.46 5.09 -3.41
C LYS A 115 26.94 5.09 -3.53
N LEU A 116 26.40 3.88 -3.65
CA LEU A 116 24.98 3.60 -3.76
C LEU A 116 24.50 2.86 -2.52
N TRP A 117 23.41 3.34 -1.92
CA TRP A 117 22.82 2.76 -0.72
C TRP A 117 21.34 2.47 -0.96
N PHE A 118 20.93 1.24 -0.67
CA PHE A 118 19.57 0.78 -0.92
C PHE A 118 18.98 0.16 0.33
N ASN A 119 17.69 0.34 0.55
CA ASN A 119 16.90 -0.49 1.43
C ASN A 119 15.61 -0.94 0.75
N CYS A 120 15.10 -2.09 1.12
CA CYS A 120 13.80 -2.59 0.70
C CYS A 120 13.26 -3.65 1.64
N ASN A 121 11.97 -3.89 1.57
CA ASN A 121 11.38 -5.14 2.04
C ASN A 121 11.48 -6.19 0.92
N PRO A 122 11.53 -7.49 1.24
CA PRO A 122 11.45 -8.55 0.25
C PRO A 122 10.13 -8.53 -0.53
N GLU A 123 10.23 -8.85 -1.81
CA GLU A 123 9.12 -9.01 -2.76
C GLU A 123 9.20 -10.39 -3.43
N SER A 124 8.80 -10.50 -4.72
CA SER A 124 9.01 -11.71 -5.50
C SER A 124 10.50 -12.02 -5.69
N PRO A 125 10.93 -13.30 -5.70
CA PRO A 125 12.32 -13.66 -6.01
C PRO A 125 12.72 -13.31 -7.45
N TYR A 126 11.75 -13.07 -8.35
CA TYR A 126 11.96 -12.61 -9.73
C TYR A 126 11.90 -11.09 -9.87
N HIS A 127 11.91 -10.38 -8.77
CA HIS A 127 11.90 -8.91 -8.80
C HIS A 127 13.23 -8.38 -9.34
N TRP A 128 13.17 -7.40 -10.26
CA TRP A 128 14.36 -6.84 -10.93
C TRP A 128 15.49 -6.43 -9.97
N PHE A 129 15.14 -5.86 -8.81
CA PHE A 129 16.15 -5.44 -7.82
C PHE A 129 16.87 -6.65 -7.18
N LYS A 130 16.14 -7.75 -6.94
CA LYS A 130 16.77 -8.97 -6.43
C LYS A 130 17.69 -9.58 -7.49
N GLU A 131 17.19 -9.80 -8.71
CA GLU A 131 17.95 -10.44 -9.78
C GLU A 131 19.18 -9.62 -10.21
N ASN A 132 19.01 -8.30 -10.39
CA ASN A 132 20.06 -7.45 -10.94
C ASN A 132 21.04 -6.94 -9.90
N TRP A 133 20.68 -6.92 -8.61
CA TRP A 133 21.52 -6.35 -7.55
C TRP A 133 21.85 -7.35 -6.46
N ILE A 134 20.86 -7.91 -5.77
CA ILE A 134 21.10 -8.77 -4.58
C ILE A 134 21.77 -10.08 -4.99
N ASP A 135 21.28 -10.77 -6.01
CA ASP A 135 21.83 -12.06 -6.46
C ASP A 135 23.20 -11.89 -7.11
N ARG A 136 23.49 -10.71 -7.63
CA ARG A 136 24.78 -10.33 -8.20
C ARG A 136 25.70 -9.58 -7.23
N ALA A 137 25.36 -9.56 -5.95
CA ALA A 137 26.07 -8.76 -4.95
C ALA A 137 27.58 -9.02 -4.94
N LYS A 138 28.01 -10.28 -5.07
CA LYS A 138 29.42 -10.65 -5.12
C LYS A 138 30.12 -10.10 -6.37
N GLU A 139 29.46 -10.18 -7.52
CA GLU A 139 29.98 -9.65 -8.81
C GLU A 139 30.11 -8.13 -8.78
N LEU A 140 29.10 -7.47 -8.20
CA LEU A 140 29.02 -6.00 -8.13
C LEU A 140 29.79 -5.41 -6.93
N GLY A 141 30.40 -6.24 -6.09
CA GLY A 141 31.09 -5.79 -4.89
C GLY A 141 30.16 -5.17 -3.82
N LEU A 142 28.91 -5.60 -3.78
CA LEU A 142 27.91 -5.04 -2.86
C LEU A 142 27.99 -5.73 -1.49
N TYR A 143 27.79 -4.92 -0.44
CA TYR A 143 27.59 -5.42 0.91
C TYR A 143 26.09 -5.51 1.19
N VAL A 144 25.60 -6.74 1.38
CA VAL A 144 24.18 -7.02 1.66
C VAL A 144 24.01 -7.37 3.12
N MET A 145 23.12 -6.65 3.80
CA MET A 145 22.69 -6.94 5.18
C MET A 145 21.22 -7.33 5.18
N HIS A 146 20.90 -8.39 5.87
CA HIS A 146 19.54 -8.86 6.08
C HIS A 146 19.15 -8.65 7.54
N PHE A 147 18.01 -7.99 7.77
CA PHE A 147 17.47 -7.72 9.09
C PHE A 147 16.08 -8.31 9.21
N LEU A 148 15.79 -8.94 10.32
CA LEU A 148 14.46 -9.38 10.72
C LEU A 148 13.82 -8.37 11.67
N MET A 149 12.50 -8.47 11.86
CA MET A 149 11.80 -7.66 12.85
C MET A 149 12.43 -7.80 14.26
N ASP A 150 12.90 -9.00 14.58
CA ASP A 150 13.48 -9.30 15.90
C ASP A 150 14.83 -8.65 16.12
N ASP A 151 15.56 -8.31 15.06
CA ASP A 151 16.83 -7.59 15.12
C ASP A 151 16.66 -6.11 15.47
N ASN A 152 15.42 -5.60 15.50
CA ASN A 152 15.14 -4.22 15.84
C ASN A 152 15.01 -4.01 17.36
N PRO A 153 16.04 -3.47 18.04
CA PRO A 153 16.02 -3.27 19.49
C PRO A 153 15.05 -2.18 19.94
N SER A 154 14.57 -1.35 19.02
CA SER A 154 13.60 -0.29 19.32
C SER A 154 12.16 -0.78 19.41
N LEU A 155 11.89 -2.03 18.98
CA LEU A 155 10.56 -2.62 19.06
C LEU A 155 10.39 -3.41 20.38
N SER A 156 9.38 -3.02 21.16
CA SER A 156 8.99 -3.80 22.35
C SER A 156 8.39 -5.15 21.92
N GLU A 157 8.50 -6.17 22.80
CA GLU A 157 7.91 -7.49 22.55
C GLU A 157 6.39 -7.41 22.32
N ALA A 158 5.68 -6.51 23.00
CA ALA A 158 4.26 -6.26 22.76
C ALA A 158 4.00 -5.75 21.33
N THR A 159 4.88 -4.90 20.82
CA THR A 159 4.82 -4.41 19.43
C THR A 159 5.10 -5.52 18.44
N LYS A 160 6.13 -6.34 18.67
CA LYS A 160 6.46 -7.51 17.83
C LYS A 160 5.32 -8.53 17.81
N ALA A 161 4.73 -8.83 18.97
CA ALA A 161 3.57 -9.73 19.06
C ALA A 161 2.38 -9.20 18.27
N ARG A 162 2.10 -7.89 18.35
CA ARG A 162 1.06 -7.25 17.55
C ARG A 162 1.33 -7.36 16.05
N TYR A 163 2.58 -7.19 15.60
CA TYR A 163 2.93 -7.36 14.18
C TYR A 163 2.74 -8.81 13.71
N ARG A 164 3.13 -9.81 14.53
CA ARG A 164 2.89 -11.21 14.20
C ARG A 164 1.39 -11.53 14.10
N GLN A 165 0.54 -10.86 14.87
CA GLN A 165 -0.91 -11.00 14.77
C GLN A 165 -1.51 -10.30 13.54
N LEU A 166 -0.87 -9.21 13.07
CA LEU A 166 -1.32 -8.48 11.87
C LEU A 166 -1.17 -9.29 10.58
N TYR A 167 -0.25 -10.23 10.56
CA TYR A 167 0.01 -11.06 9.40
C TYR A 167 -0.30 -12.52 9.74
N SER A 168 -1.28 -13.10 9.06
CA SER A 168 -1.61 -14.52 9.27
C SER A 168 -0.42 -15.39 8.88
N ALA A 169 -0.10 -16.35 9.74
CA ALA A 169 0.99 -17.30 9.50
C ALA A 169 0.74 -18.06 8.18
N GLY A 170 1.79 -18.22 7.38
CA GLY A 170 1.70 -18.89 6.08
C GLY A 170 1.52 -17.93 4.91
N THR A 171 0.89 -16.79 5.10
CA THR A 171 0.66 -15.82 4.01
C THR A 171 1.98 -15.27 3.43
N VAL A 172 1.94 -14.83 2.16
CA VAL A 172 3.08 -14.16 1.53
C VAL A 172 3.53 -12.93 2.33
N PHE A 173 2.60 -12.20 2.92
CA PHE A 173 2.90 -11.03 3.74
C PHE A 173 3.63 -11.40 5.03
N PHE A 174 3.25 -12.51 5.69
CA PHE A 174 3.99 -13.03 6.85
C PHE A 174 5.41 -13.44 6.46
N LYS A 175 5.56 -14.17 5.36
CA LYS A 175 6.88 -14.60 4.86
C LYS A 175 7.78 -13.41 4.55
N ARG A 176 7.27 -12.36 3.90
CA ARG A 176 8.05 -11.18 3.50
C ARG A 176 8.34 -10.24 4.66
N TYR A 177 7.32 -9.86 5.44
CA TYR A 177 7.45 -8.78 6.43
C TYR A 177 7.84 -9.26 7.83
N ILE A 178 7.56 -10.53 8.17
CA ILE A 178 7.97 -11.10 9.46
C ILE A 178 9.24 -11.97 9.32
N LEU A 179 9.26 -12.85 8.31
CA LEU A 179 10.39 -13.75 8.11
C LEU A 179 11.46 -13.18 7.14
N GLY A 180 11.25 -12.02 6.54
CA GLY A 180 12.20 -11.35 5.66
C GLY A 180 12.55 -12.13 4.39
N LEU A 181 11.64 -12.98 3.88
CA LEU A 181 11.90 -13.89 2.77
C LEU A 181 11.48 -13.29 1.43
N TRP A 182 12.35 -13.35 0.43
CA TRP A 182 11.98 -13.20 -0.96
C TRP A 182 11.22 -14.45 -1.38
N CYS A 183 9.92 -14.34 -1.57
CA CYS A 183 9.07 -15.50 -1.88
C CYS A 183 7.97 -15.16 -2.88
N ILE A 184 7.58 -16.18 -3.66
CA ILE A 184 6.48 -16.09 -4.62
C ILE A 184 5.16 -16.04 -3.86
N ALA A 185 4.27 -15.18 -4.33
CA ALA A 185 2.88 -15.13 -3.86
C ALA A 185 2.06 -16.17 -4.62
N GLU A 186 1.94 -17.38 -4.09
CA GLU A 186 1.26 -18.52 -4.74
C GLU A 186 -0.08 -18.84 -4.09
N GLY A 187 -0.98 -19.44 -4.85
CA GLY A 187 -2.24 -19.98 -4.37
C GLY A 187 -3.28 -18.90 -4.04
N ALA A 188 -4.12 -19.22 -3.08
CA ALA A 188 -5.17 -18.32 -2.62
C ALA A 188 -4.59 -17.08 -1.92
N ILE A 189 -5.17 -15.92 -2.21
CA ILE A 189 -4.77 -14.64 -1.61
C ILE A 189 -5.17 -14.59 -0.12
N TYR A 190 -6.38 -15.09 0.18
CA TYR A 190 -6.87 -15.21 1.54
C TYR A 190 -6.91 -16.70 1.96
N ASP A 191 -5.75 -17.36 1.94
CA ASP A 191 -5.60 -18.80 2.22
C ASP A 191 -6.07 -19.25 3.62
N PHE A 192 -6.14 -18.30 4.55
CA PHE A 192 -6.67 -18.48 5.91
C PHE A 192 -8.19 -18.30 6.01
N PHE A 193 -8.84 -17.77 4.97
CA PHE A 193 -10.28 -17.48 4.99
C PHE A 193 -11.09 -18.74 4.82
N SER A 194 -12.12 -18.90 5.67
CA SER A 194 -13.08 -19.99 5.62
C SER A 194 -14.50 -19.45 5.62
N SER A 195 -15.37 -20.14 4.90
CA SER A 195 -16.80 -19.87 4.91
C SER A 195 -17.54 -20.52 6.11
N ASP A 196 -16.88 -21.38 6.88
CA ASP A 196 -17.47 -21.96 8.09
C ASP A 196 -17.64 -20.87 9.17
N PRO A 197 -18.86 -20.63 9.66
CA PRO A 197 -19.10 -19.64 10.72
C PRO A 197 -18.28 -19.87 12.00
N LYS A 198 -17.86 -21.11 12.27
CA LYS A 198 -17.04 -21.46 13.44
C LYS A 198 -15.68 -20.80 13.42
N ASP A 199 -15.14 -20.51 12.23
CA ASP A 199 -13.85 -19.83 12.07
C ASP A 199 -13.94 -18.32 12.27
N GLY A 200 -15.17 -17.79 12.38
CA GLY A 200 -15.45 -16.41 12.80
C GLY A 200 -15.32 -15.33 11.74
N PHE A 201 -14.99 -15.67 10.48
CA PHE A 201 -14.93 -14.73 9.35
C PHE A 201 -16.33 -14.46 8.77
N VAL A 202 -17.14 -15.50 8.66
CA VAL A 202 -18.53 -15.44 8.23
C VAL A 202 -19.43 -15.54 9.45
N VAL A 203 -20.53 -14.79 9.47
CA VAL A 203 -21.49 -14.79 10.56
C VAL A 203 -22.89 -15.06 10.04
N GLU A 204 -23.67 -15.86 10.81
CA GLU A 204 -25.06 -16.18 10.50
C GLU A 204 -26.03 -15.14 11.05
N GLU A 205 -25.60 -14.43 12.10
CA GLU A 205 -26.40 -13.39 12.76
C GLU A 205 -25.67 -12.05 12.75
N LEU A 206 -26.43 -10.98 12.59
CA LEU A 206 -25.92 -9.62 12.63
C LEU A 206 -26.33 -8.92 13.93
N PRO A 207 -25.55 -7.94 14.39
CA PRO A 207 -25.92 -7.08 15.51
C PRO A 207 -27.31 -6.46 15.33
N GLY A 208 -28.00 -6.24 16.43
CA GLY A 208 -29.35 -5.64 16.43
C GLY A 208 -29.37 -4.22 15.84
N SER A 209 -28.28 -3.48 16.03
CA SER A 209 -28.06 -2.12 15.54
C SER A 209 -26.61 -1.89 15.13
N PHE A 210 -26.37 -0.83 14.36
CA PHE A 210 -25.07 -0.40 13.91
C PHE A 210 -24.85 1.08 14.19
N ASP A 211 -23.67 1.44 14.68
CA ASP A 211 -23.28 2.81 15.03
C ASP A 211 -23.01 3.68 13.79
N GLN A 212 -22.61 3.04 12.71
CA GLN A 212 -22.20 3.72 11.47
C GLN A 212 -22.40 2.82 10.25
N TRP A 213 -22.77 3.45 9.15
CA TRP A 213 -22.89 2.81 7.84
C TRP A 213 -21.91 3.38 6.83
N ARG A 214 -21.42 2.54 5.94
CA ARG A 214 -20.64 2.90 4.75
C ARG A 214 -21.00 2.02 3.58
N VAL A 215 -20.68 2.51 2.38
CA VAL A 215 -20.88 1.76 1.13
C VAL A 215 -19.57 1.81 0.35
N ALA A 216 -19.29 0.75 -0.40
CA ALA A 216 -18.33 0.79 -1.49
C ALA A 216 -18.96 0.25 -2.78
N VAL A 217 -18.40 0.68 -3.91
CA VAL A 217 -18.90 0.35 -5.24
C VAL A 217 -17.72 0.01 -6.13
N ASP A 218 -17.70 -1.22 -6.66
CA ASP A 218 -16.90 -1.58 -7.82
C ASP A 218 -17.78 -1.41 -9.06
N TYR A 219 -17.33 -0.55 -9.99
CA TYR A 219 -18.13 -0.18 -11.16
C TYR A 219 -17.68 -0.93 -12.41
N GLY A 220 -18.59 -1.66 -13.01
CA GLY A 220 -18.40 -2.28 -14.31
C GLY A 220 -19.49 -1.87 -15.30
N ALA A 221 -19.11 -1.25 -16.42
CA ALA A 221 -20.04 -0.91 -17.49
C ALA A 221 -20.44 -2.15 -18.29
N SER A 222 -19.49 -3.03 -18.61
CA SER A 222 -19.66 -4.33 -19.26
C SER A 222 -19.37 -5.50 -18.34
N ASN A 223 -18.64 -5.27 -17.29
CA ASN A 223 -18.32 -6.21 -16.21
C ASN A 223 -19.32 -6.07 -15.05
N PRO A 224 -19.36 -7.01 -14.10
CA PRO A 224 -20.19 -6.86 -12.92
C PRO A 224 -20.00 -5.53 -12.20
N CYS A 225 -21.12 -5.00 -11.68
CA CYS A 225 -21.14 -3.82 -10.80
C CYS A 225 -21.56 -4.29 -9.42
N VAL A 226 -20.73 -4.03 -8.40
CA VAL A 226 -20.93 -4.55 -7.05
C VAL A 226 -21.10 -3.40 -6.06
N PHE A 227 -22.17 -3.44 -5.26
CA PHE A 227 -22.37 -2.57 -4.10
C PHE A 227 -22.23 -3.40 -2.82
N GLY A 228 -21.44 -2.94 -1.88
CA GLY A 228 -21.32 -3.51 -0.56
C GLY A 228 -21.78 -2.53 0.52
N LEU A 229 -22.66 -2.99 1.40
CA LEU A 229 -23.12 -2.24 2.56
C LEU A 229 -22.41 -2.73 3.81
N TYR A 230 -21.80 -1.82 4.53
CA TYR A 230 -21.03 -2.09 5.73
C TYR A 230 -21.61 -1.37 6.94
N GLY A 231 -21.88 -2.15 8.01
CA GLY A 231 -22.32 -1.64 9.29
C GLY A 231 -21.26 -1.84 10.37
N LYS A 232 -21.03 -0.83 11.21
CA LYS A 232 -20.11 -0.89 12.35
C LYS A 232 -20.89 -1.12 13.63
N ALA A 233 -20.48 -2.12 14.42
CA ALA A 233 -20.98 -2.33 15.76
C ALA A 233 -19.80 -2.45 16.73
N GLY A 234 -19.63 -1.49 17.62
CA GLY A 234 -18.46 -1.38 18.49
C GLY A 234 -17.15 -1.28 17.69
N ALA A 235 -16.24 -2.23 17.88
CA ALA A 235 -14.95 -2.27 17.17
C ALA A 235 -14.98 -3.04 15.85
N VAL A 236 -16.08 -3.75 15.55
CA VAL A 236 -16.20 -4.69 14.42
C VAL A 236 -17.05 -4.09 13.32
N TRP A 237 -16.62 -4.30 12.08
CA TRP A 237 -17.36 -4.00 10.88
C TRP A 237 -17.93 -5.29 10.28
N TYR A 238 -19.12 -5.17 9.72
CA TYR A 238 -19.82 -6.27 9.07
C TYR A 238 -20.17 -5.88 7.64
N LYS A 239 -19.84 -6.73 6.66
CA LYS A 239 -20.47 -6.64 5.35
C LYS A 239 -21.87 -7.23 5.49
N VAL A 240 -22.87 -6.37 5.47
CA VAL A 240 -24.25 -6.69 5.87
C VAL A 240 -25.08 -7.13 4.66
N LYS A 241 -24.80 -6.53 3.50
CA LYS A 241 -25.57 -6.71 2.26
C LYS A 241 -24.67 -6.47 1.06
N GLU A 242 -24.91 -7.20 0.00
CA GLU A 242 -24.31 -6.97 -1.31
C GLU A 242 -25.38 -6.89 -2.39
N LEU A 243 -25.12 -6.11 -3.43
CA LEU A 243 -25.81 -6.16 -4.71
C LEU A 243 -24.73 -6.48 -5.76
N TYR A 244 -24.93 -7.58 -6.46
CA TYR A 244 -24.04 -8.04 -7.52
C TYR A 244 -24.79 -8.02 -8.82
N TYR A 245 -24.56 -7.00 -9.65
CA TYR A 245 -25.25 -6.81 -10.92
C TYR A 245 -24.36 -7.23 -12.08
N GLU A 246 -24.85 -8.13 -12.92
CA GLU A 246 -24.12 -8.65 -14.08
C GLU A 246 -24.72 -8.08 -15.38
N PRO A 247 -24.14 -7.03 -16.01
CA PRO A 247 -24.67 -6.42 -17.23
C PRO A 247 -24.80 -7.38 -18.40
N GLN A 248 -23.93 -8.39 -18.48
CA GLN A 248 -23.96 -9.41 -19.53
C GLN A 248 -25.22 -10.29 -19.47
N LYS A 249 -25.83 -10.45 -18.29
CA LYS A 249 -27.05 -11.26 -18.09
C LYS A 249 -28.32 -10.41 -18.09
N ALA A 250 -28.24 -9.17 -17.58
CA ALA A 250 -29.41 -8.36 -17.30
C ALA A 250 -29.50 -7.05 -18.12
N GLY A 251 -28.53 -6.84 -19.04
CA GLY A 251 -28.40 -5.60 -19.82
C GLY A 251 -27.60 -4.53 -19.09
N SER A 252 -27.13 -3.51 -19.82
CA SER A 252 -26.41 -2.39 -19.22
C SER A 252 -27.37 -1.41 -18.53
N LYS A 253 -26.94 -0.84 -17.42
CA LYS A 253 -27.65 0.21 -16.68
C LYS A 253 -26.98 1.56 -16.88
N THR A 254 -27.80 2.62 -16.95
CA THR A 254 -27.28 4.00 -16.88
C THR A 254 -26.86 4.35 -15.45
N ASP A 255 -26.03 5.37 -15.30
CA ASP A 255 -25.62 5.87 -13.96
C ASP A 255 -26.83 6.31 -13.13
N ALA A 256 -27.85 6.89 -13.76
CA ALA A 256 -29.11 7.24 -13.10
C ALA A 256 -29.85 5.98 -12.58
N ALA A 257 -29.89 4.89 -13.36
CA ALA A 257 -30.49 3.64 -12.93
C ALA A 257 -29.70 2.99 -11.77
N LEU A 258 -28.38 3.02 -11.82
CA LEU A 258 -27.51 2.56 -10.71
C LEU A 258 -27.70 3.40 -9.44
N SER A 259 -27.93 4.72 -9.60
CA SER A 259 -28.24 5.59 -8.47
C SER A 259 -29.61 5.27 -7.85
N GLN A 260 -30.61 4.91 -8.65
CA GLN A 260 -31.90 4.41 -8.12
C GLN A 260 -31.73 3.06 -7.42
N ASP A 261 -30.93 2.14 -7.97
CA ASP A 261 -30.60 0.90 -7.29
C ASP A 261 -29.92 1.18 -5.92
N MET A 262 -29.04 2.17 -5.86
CA MET A 262 -28.39 2.59 -4.60
C MET A 262 -29.42 3.09 -3.59
N LYS A 263 -30.43 3.86 -4.00
CA LYS A 263 -31.51 4.29 -3.10
C LYS A 263 -32.28 3.09 -2.51
N ALA A 264 -32.62 2.11 -3.34
CA ALA A 264 -33.27 0.88 -2.92
C ALA A 264 -32.34 -0.02 -2.06
N PHE A 265 -31.04 0.02 -2.33
CA PHE A 265 -30.04 -0.72 -1.59
C PHE A 265 -29.84 -0.17 -0.17
N LEU A 266 -30.00 1.12 0.06
CA LEU A 266 -29.81 1.80 1.34
C LEU A 266 -30.99 1.64 2.28
N VAL A 267 -31.43 0.39 2.48
CA VAL A 267 -32.52 0.04 3.41
C VAL A 267 -32.03 -1.10 4.32
N TRP A 268 -32.22 -0.93 5.63
CA TRP A 268 -31.93 -1.93 6.66
C TRP A 268 -33.15 -2.15 7.55
N LYS A 269 -33.61 -3.39 7.69
CA LYS A 269 -34.82 -3.75 8.45
C LYS A 269 -36.04 -2.89 8.11
N GLY A 270 -36.21 -2.60 6.79
CA GLY A 270 -37.32 -1.80 6.31
C GLY A 270 -37.18 -0.27 6.50
N GLN A 271 -36.11 0.18 7.12
CA GLN A 271 -35.86 1.61 7.33
C GLN A 271 -34.75 2.13 6.41
N PRO A 272 -34.90 3.32 5.81
CA PRO A 272 -33.83 3.97 5.08
C PRO A 272 -32.63 4.23 5.99
N ILE A 273 -31.42 4.00 5.45
CA ILE A 273 -30.17 4.31 6.13
C ILE A 273 -29.39 5.37 5.39
N ARG A 274 -28.65 6.19 6.11
CA ARG A 274 -27.76 7.19 5.56
C ARG A 274 -26.33 6.80 5.84
N PRO A 275 -25.54 6.38 4.83
CA PRO A 275 -24.13 6.06 5.02
C PRO A 275 -23.31 7.34 5.25
N LYS A 276 -22.23 7.22 6.03
CA LYS A 276 -21.26 8.30 6.24
C LYS A 276 -20.51 8.62 4.95
N SER A 277 -20.24 7.60 4.13
CA SER A 277 -19.60 7.77 2.81
C SER A 277 -19.98 6.63 1.87
N ILE A 278 -19.85 6.92 0.58
CA ILE A 278 -19.84 5.94 -0.51
C ILE A 278 -18.48 6.06 -1.20
N ASP A 279 -17.72 4.98 -1.22
CA ASP A 279 -16.41 4.88 -1.86
C ASP A 279 -16.59 4.17 -3.22
N VAL A 280 -16.35 4.86 -4.33
CA VAL A 280 -16.67 4.41 -5.70
C VAL A 280 -15.38 4.22 -6.49
N ASP A 281 -15.31 3.20 -7.35
CA ASP A 281 -14.22 3.02 -8.31
C ASP A 281 -13.85 4.37 -8.95
N PRO A 282 -12.58 4.79 -8.92
CA PRO A 282 -12.15 6.08 -9.47
C PRO A 282 -12.34 6.22 -10.98
N SER A 283 -12.51 5.11 -11.72
CA SER A 283 -12.82 5.12 -13.14
C SER A 283 -14.25 5.60 -13.44
N ALA A 284 -15.19 5.43 -12.50
CA ALA A 284 -16.62 5.73 -12.62
C ALA A 284 -16.95 7.21 -12.38
N LYS A 285 -16.29 8.13 -13.07
CA LYS A 285 -16.42 9.58 -12.83
C LYS A 285 -17.87 10.08 -12.97
N HIS A 286 -18.62 9.57 -13.94
CA HIS A 286 -20.00 9.96 -14.18
C HIS A 286 -20.93 9.46 -13.06
N LEU A 287 -20.80 8.21 -12.63
CA LEU A 287 -21.55 7.67 -11.49
C LEU A 287 -21.23 8.46 -10.20
N ILE A 288 -19.95 8.80 -9.97
CA ILE A 288 -19.54 9.63 -8.82
C ILE A 288 -20.28 10.97 -8.82
N SER A 289 -20.40 11.63 -10.00
CA SER A 289 -21.13 12.89 -10.12
C SER A 289 -22.62 12.69 -9.85
N GLN A 290 -23.24 11.70 -10.46
CA GLN A 290 -24.64 11.36 -10.27
C GLN A 290 -24.99 11.08 -8.79
N LEU A 291 -24.14 10.31 -8.11
CA LEU A 291 -24.35 10.01 -6.69
C LEU A 291 -24.19 11.24 -5.80
N ARG A 292 -23.33 12.19 -6.14
CA ARG A 292 -23.22 13.47 -5.41
C ARG A 292 -24.48 14.31 -5.49
N ASP A 293 -25.10 14.33 -6.67
CA ASP A 293 -26.34 15.07 -6.90
C ASP A 293 -27.54 14.39 -6.19
N ASP A 294 -27.61 13.06 -6.22
CA ASP A 294 -28.73 12.28 -5.71
C ASP A 294 -28.69 12.00 -4.19
N PHE A 295 -27.51 12.12 -3.56
CA PHE A 295 -27.31 11.86 -2.13
C PHE A 295 -26.72 13.08 -1.40
N PRO A 296 -27.44 14.20 -1.32
CA PRO A 296 -26.96 15.40 -0.64
C PRO A 296 -26.64 15.12 0.83
N GLY A 297 -25.43 15.51 1.24
CA GLY A 297 -24.92 15.30 2.60
C GLY A 297 -24.37 13.90 2.90
N VAL A 298 -24.25 13.02 1.89
CA VAL A 298 -23.40 11.84 1.92
C VAL A 298 -22.09 12.18 1.20
N VAL A 299 -20.97 11.81 1.78
CA VAL A 299 -19.68 12.09 1.14
C VAL A 299 -19.35 10.98 0.13
N ILE A 300 -19.24 11.37 -1.15
CA ILE A 300 -18.87 10.44 -2.23
C ILE A 300 -17.39 10.60 -2.54
N TYR A 301 -16.62 9.53 -2.33
CA TYR A 301 -15.19 9.52 -2.58
C TYR A 301 -14.83 8.65 -3.79
N PRO A 302 -13.90 9.09 -4.63
CA PRO A 302 -13.17 8.14 -5.46
C PRO A 302 -12.38 7.20 -4.54
N ALA A 303 -12.48 5.91 -4.78
CA ALA A 303 -11.82 4.89 -3.98
C ALA A 303 -10.29 4.93 -4.19
N ARG A 304 -9.56 4.38 -3.21
CA ARG A 304 -8.12 4.16 -3.32
C ARG A 304 -7.89 2.79 -3.93
N ASN A 305 -7.24 2.75 -5.09
CA ASN A 305 -7.12 1.54 -5.89
C ASN A 305 -5.72 0.89 -5.83
N ALA A 306 -4.98 1.02 -4.72
CA ALA A 306 -3.73 0.28 -4.52
C ALA A 306 -4.05 -1.19 -4.18
N VAL A 307 -3.81 -2.11 -5.14
CA VAL A 307 -4.28 -3.50 -5.07
C VAL A 307 -3.65 -4.24 -3.90
N LEU A 308 -2.32 -4.28 -3.81
CA LEU A 308 -1.61 -5.01 -2.76
C LEU A 308 -1.88 -4.46 -1.37
N ASP A 309 -1.85 -3.12 -1.22
CA ASP A 309 -2.17 -2.45 0.06
C ASP A 309 -3.62 -2.77 0.50
N GLY A 310 -4.54 -2.84 -0.46
CA GLY A 310 -5.93 -3.19 -0.21
C GLY A 310 -6.12 -4.64 0.21
N ILE A 311 -5.49 -5.58 -0.48
CA ILE A 311 -5.49 -7.02 -0.13
C ILE A 311 -4.95 -7.19 1.29
N GLN A 312 -3.81 -6.59 1.59
CA GLN A 312 -3.20 -6.64 2.91
C GLN A 312 -4.11 -6.04 3.99
N THR A 313 -4.75 -4.91 3.69
CA THR A 313 -5.67 -4.24 4.64
C THR A 313 -6.88 -5.12 4.97
N VAL A 314 -7.48 -5.78 3.98
CA VAL A 314 -8.59 -6.73 4.17
C VAL A 314 -8.14 -7.94 4.97
N ALA A 315 -7.00 -8.54 4.62
CA ALA A 315 -6.43 -9.68 5.34
C ALA A 315 -6.21 -9.36 6.82
N GLN A 316 -5.62 -8.22 7.13
CA GLN A 316 -5.40 -7.76 8.50
C GLN A 316 -6.72 -7.54 9.26
N ALA A 317 -7.72 -6.93 8.62
CA ALA A 317 -9.01 -6.68 9.26
C ALA A 317 -9.74 -7.99 9.62
N LEU A 318 -9.66 -8.99 8.73
CA LEU A 318 -10.19 -10.34 8.97
C LEU A 318 -9.42 -11.04 10.11
N SER A 319 -8.10 -11.11 10.03
CA SER A 319 -7.26 -11.80 11.02
C SER A 319 -7.36 -11.22 12.43
N LEU A 320 -7.60 -9.90 12.54
CA LEU A 320 -7.85 -9.22 13.83
C LEU A 320 -9.28 -9.32 14.31
N GLY A 321 -10.17 -10.02 13.61
CA GLY A 321 -11.60 -10.12 13.93
C GLY A 321 -12.35 -8.77 13.86
N ARG A 322 -11.77 -7.78 13.15
CA ARG A 322 -12.37 -6.44 12.99
C ARG A 322 -13.28 -6.32 11.78
N PHE A 323 -13.28 -7.32 10.93
CA PHE A 323 -14.15 -7.42 9.77
C PHE A 323 -14.78 -8.80 9.70
N LYS A 324 -16.09 -8.85 9.48
CA LYS A 324 -16.87 -10.08 9.32
C LYS A 324 -17.82 -9.94 8.15
N ILE A 325 -18.17 -11.06 7.53
CA ILE A 325 -19.03 -11.10 6.36
C ILE A 325 -20.33 -11.84 6.73
N TYR A 326 -21.46 -11.22 6.46
CA TYR A 326 -22.75 -11.88 6.67
C TYR A 326 -22.95 -12.99 5.64
N PHE A 327 -23.40 -14.15 6.06
CA PHE A 327 -23.51 -15.35 5.22
C PHE A 327 -24.34 -15.17 3.94
N ARG A 328 -25.20 -14.14 3.89
CA ARG A 328 -25.98 -13.79 2.70
C ARG A 328 -25.18 -13.03 1.63
N CYS A 329 -24.01 -12.53 1.95
CA CYS A 329 -23.08 -11.95 0.98
C CYS A 329 -22.32 -13.07 0.23
N LYS A 330 -23.09 -13.89 -0.50
CA LYS A 330 -22.60 -15.13 -1.11
C LYS A 330 -21.53 -14.91 -2.17
N LYS A 331 -21.67 -13.84 -2.97
CA LYS A 331 -20.70 -13.52 -4.02
C LYS A 331 -19.36 -13.06 -3.44
N THR A 332 -19.40 -12.27 -2.38
CA THR A 332 -18.16 -11.90 -1.66
C THR A 332 -17.46 -13.13 -1.08
N ILE A 333 -18.20 -14.04 -0.45
CA ILE A 333 -17.64 -15.28 0.12
C ILE A 333 -17.05 -16.15 -0.99
N GLU A 334 -17.78 -16.35 -2.09
CA GLU A 334 -17.34 -17.11 -3.26
C GLU A 334 -16.04 -16.56 -3.85
N GLU A 335 -15.98 -15.25 -4.07
CA GLU A 335 -14.80 -14.60 -4.64
C GLU A 335 -13.61 -14.65 -3.67
N PHE A 336 -13.83 -14.47 -2.36
CA PHE A 336 -12.74 -14.57 -1.36
C PHE A 336 -12.09 -15.94 -1.33
N LEU A 337 -12.89 -17.01 -1.45
CA LEU A 337 -12.39 -18.39 -1.51
C LEU A 337 -11.61 -18.69 -2.80
N ASN A 338 -11.96 -18.01 -3.89
CA ASN A 338 -11.38 -18.24 -5.22
C ASN A 338 -10.39 -17.16 -5.67
N TYR A 339 -10.09 -16.17 -4.80
CA TYR A 339 -9.17 -15.08 -5.12
C TYR A 339 -7.74 -15.57 -5.07
N VAL A 340 -7.09 -15.66 -6.22
CA VAL A 340 -5.77 -16.28 -6.38
C VAL A 340 -4.79 -15.33 -7.04
N TRP A 341 -3.51 -15.58 -6.79
CA TRP A 341 -2.41 -14.84 -7.43
C TRP A 341 -2.24 -15.27 -8.89
N ASP A 342 -1.86 -14.32 -9.75
CA ASP A 342 -1.56 -14.58 -11.17
C ASP A 342 -0.12 -15.04 -11.35
N VAL A 343 0.06 -16.32 -11.65
CA VAL A 343 1.37 -16.96 -11.84
C VAL A 343 2.17 -16.28 -12.96
N LYS A 344 1.51 -15.84 -14.04
CA LYS A 344 2.21 -15.19 -15.17
C LYS A 344 2.76 -13.80 -14.80
N SER A 345 2.08 -13.09 -13.93
CA SER A 345 2.57 -11.81 -13.41
C SER A 345 3.75 -12.03 -12.47
N GLN A 346 3.72 -13.11 -11.69
CA GLN A 346 4.80 -13.45 -10.77
C GLN A 346 6.11 -13.81 -11.47
N GLU A 347 6.04 -14.49 -12.61
CA GLU A 347 7.20 -14.77 -13.47
C GLU A 347 7.89 -13.48 -13.95
N LYS A 348 7.16 -12.37 -13.95
CA LYS A 348 7.68 -11.02 -14.27
C LYS A 348 8.06 -10.21 -13.02
N GLY A 349 8.11 -10.84 -11.85
CA GLY A 349 8.42 -10.16 -10.59
C GLY A 349 7.28 -9.32 -10.01
N GLU A 350 6.06 -9.42 -10.55
CA GLU A 350 4.90 -8.65 -10.12
C GLU A 350 3.88 -9.52 -9.38
N ASP A 351 3.43 -9.08 -8.21
CA ASP A 351 2.33 -9.72 -7.50
C ASP A 351 1.01 -9.06 -7.91
N LYS A 352 0.25 -9.76 -8.72
CA LYS A 352 -1.08 -9.34 -9.14
C LYS A 352 -2.09 -10.46 -8.92
N PRO A 353 -3.33 -10.15 -8.52
CA PRO A 353 -4.39 -11.13 -8.54
C PRO A 353 -4.82 -11.45 -9.97
N VAL A 354 -5.35 -12.65 -10.17
CA VAL A 354 -6.04 -13.01 -11.41
C VAL A 354 -7.28 -12.12 -11.53
N LYS A 355 -7.41 -11.41 -12.66
CA LYS A 355 -8.53 -10.53 -12.98
C LYS A 355 -9.72 -11.34 -13.53
N LYS A 356 -10.33 -12.14 -12.64
CA LYS A 356 -11.50 -12.96 -12.96
C LYS A 356 -12.31 -13.19 -11.70
N ALA A 357 -13.58 -12.81 -11.70
CA ALA A 357 -14.47 -12.92 -10.55
C ALA A 357 -13.83 -12.32 -9.28
N ASP A 358 -13.40 -11.07 -9.38
CA ASP A 358 -12.71 -10.32 -8.32
C ASP A 358 -13.42 -8.98 -7.95
N HIS A 359 -14.62 -8.78 -8.47
CA HIS A 359 -15.38 -7.53 -8.31
C HIS A 359 -15.82 -7.26 -6.87
N ALA A 360 -16.27 -8.28 -6.14
CA ALA A 360 -16.61 -8.15 -4.73
C ALA A 360 -15.35 -8.04 -3.85
N CYS A 361 -14.21 -8.63 -4.30
CA CYS A 361 -12.90 -8.42 -3.68
C CYS A 361 -12.45 -6.97 -3.85
N ASP A 362 -12.55 -6.40 -5.05
CA ASP A 362 -12.16 -5.03 -5.37
C ASP A 362 -13.04 -4.02 -4.60
N GLU A 363 -14.37 -4.21 -4.59
CA GLU A 363 -15.30 -3.41 -3.80
C GLU A 363 -14.94 -3.45 -2.31
N THR A 364 -14.69 -4.63 -1.75
CA THR A 364 -14.33 -4.79 -0.34
C THR A 364 -12.98 -4.11 -0.03
N ARG A 365 -12.00 -4.15 -0.94
CA ARG A 365 -10.73 -3.42 -0.81
C ARG A 365 -10.94 -1.90 -0.73
N TYR A 366 -11.83 -1.35 -1.57
CA TYR A 366 -12.13 0.10 -1.57
C TYR A 366 -12.67 0.54 -0.20
N TRP A 367 -13.62 -0.20 0.36
CA TRP A 367 -14.12 0.05 1.70
C TRP A 367 -13.04 -0.10 2.78
N ALA A 368 -12.28 -1.19 2.76
CA ALA A 368 -11.26 -1.48 3.77
C ALA A 368 -10.17 -0.41 3.80
N MET A 369 -9.71 0.04 2.62
CA MET A 369 -8.73 1.12 2.47
C MET A 369 -9.22 2.44 3.06
N ARG A 370 -10.52 2.73 3.01
CA ARG A 370 -11.12 3.90 3.66
C ARG A 370 -11.14 3.79 5.16
N VAL A 371 -11.49 2.62 5.67
CA VAL A 371 -11.74 2.40 7.11
C VAL A 371 -10.46 2.11 7.88
N PHE A 372 -9.58 1.27 7.35
CA PHE A 372 -8.46 0.69 8.07
C PHE A 372 -7.09 1.20 7.63
N MET A 373 -6.97 2.05 6.62
CA MET A 373 -5.67 2.51 6.13
C MET A 373 -4.80 3.22 7.20
N GLY A 374 -5.42 3.72 8.28
CA GLY A 374 -4.71 4.19 9.45
C GLY A 374 -4.09 3.07 10.30
N LEU A 375 -4.68 1.86 10.25
CA LEU A 375 -4.17 0.67 10.92
C LEU A 375 -2.99 0.06 10.16
N ALA A 376 -3.09 -0.02 8.83
CA ALA A 376 -2.00 -0.47 7.97
C ALA A 376 -0.77 0.46 8.08
N LYS A 377 -0.97 1.79 8.17
CA LYS A 377 0.13 2.74 8.40
C LYS A 377 0.73 2.66 9.80
N ALA A 378 -0.03 2.25 10.80
CA ALA A 378 0.47 2.00 12.15
C ALA A 378 1.16 0.62 12.28
N GLY A 379 0.89 -0.29 11.35
CA GLY A 379 1.47 -1.63 11.24
C GLY A 379 2.45 -1.80 10.08
N ALA A 380 2.36 -0.95 9.06
CA ALA A 380 3.26 -1.00 7.95
C ALA A 380 4.56 -0.30 8.30
N LYS A 381 5.60 -1.05 8.24
CA LYS A 381 7.02 -0.75 8.18
C LYS A 381 7.68 -0.65 9.55
N PRO A 382 8.45 -1.65 9.91
CA PRO A 382 9.62 -1.33 10.69
C PRO A 382 10.31 -0.21 9.90
N VAL A 383 10.40 0.97 10.50
CA VAL A 383 11.24 2.05 9.98
C VAL A 383 12.60 1.44 9.78
N GLY A 384 13.01 1.28 8.52
CA GLY A 384 14.34 0.80 8.21
C GLY A 384 15.33 1.69 8.93
N PHE A 385 16.28 1.06 9.57
CA PHE A 385 17.39 1.70 10.25
C PHE A 385 18.26 2.48 9.28
#